data_93753f0c747190beed37c358cd2c4c04
#
_entry.id   93753f0c747190beed37c358cd2c4c04
#
_cell.length_a   1.000
_cell.length_b   1.000
_cell.length_c   1.000
_cell.angle_alpha   90.00
_cell.angle_beta   90.00
_cell.angle_gamma   90.00
#
_symmetry.space_group_name_H-M   'P 1'
#
loop_
_entity.id
_entity.type
_entity.pdbx_description
1 polymer ?
#
loop_
_entity_poly.entity_id
_entity_poly.type
_entity_poly.pdbx_seq_one_letter_code
_entity_poly.pdbx_strand_id
1 'polypeptide(L)'
;MKLWGIFLLVGAGTAFGFYKAYGFRRRISDIILLQNAFRLLETEIFYTVTPVPVAMAALEQRMPKQLQQFFHQVWSAIEQEQQPVFRAWDKGVTYLEQTTFCNAVELGAVRSFGLSLGEGDLQAQQKNFQLLQQRLQYALEEAERQRLQQGKVWQYMGVCVSMMTAIILC
;
A
#
# COMPACT_ATOMS: atom_id res chain seq x y z
N MET A 1 3.26 33.47 -30.25
CA MET A 1 4.17 33.03 -29.15
C MET A 1 3.44 32.89 -27.82
N LYS A 2 2.51 33.76 -27.43
CA LYS A 2 1.77 33.68 -26.14
C LYS A 2 0.83 32.46 -26.05
N LEU A 3 0.18 32.05 -27.11
CA LEU A 3 -0.74 30.90 -27.13
C LEU A 3 -0.05 29.56 -26.83
N TRP A 4 1.17 29.36 -27.25
CA TRP A 4 1.95 28.15 -26.97
C TRP A 4 2.31 27.99 -25.50
N GLY A 5 2.60 29.12 -24.80
CA GLY A 5 2.89 29.11 -23.37
C GLY A 5 1.67 28.69 -22.53
N ILE A 6 0.48 29.15 -22.92
CA ILE A 6 -0.78 28.81 -22.23
C ILE A 6 -1.10 27.32 -22.42
N PHE A 7 -0.94 26.80 -23.62
CA PHE A 7 -1.17 25.37 -23.91
C PHE A 7 -0.23 24.46 -23.11
N LEU A 8 1.04 24.84 -22.97
CA LEU A 8 2.03 24.14 -22.14
C LEU A 8 1.67 24.17 -20.64
N LEU A 9 1.20 25.31 -20.16
CA LEU A 9 0.87 25.48 -18.74
C LEU A 9 -0.40 24.71 -18.34
N VAL A 10 -1.42 24.70 -19.19
CA VAL A 10 -2.64 23.88 -19.02
C VAL A 10 -2.32 22.40 -19.15
N GLY A 11 -1.47 22.01 -20.10
CA GLY A 11 -1.02 20.63 -20.28
C GLY A 11 -0.24 20.10 -19.08
N ALA A 12 0.69 20.89 -18.55
CA ALA A 12 1.47 20.52 -17.36
C ALA A 12 0.61 20.42 -16.09
N GLY A 13 -0.32 21.34 -15.88
CA GLY A 13 -1.26 21.31 -14.75
C GLY A 13 -2.20 20.11 -14.79
N THR A 14 -2.74 19.78 -15.97
CA THR A 14 -3.57 18.57 -16.16
C THR A 14 -2.75 17.30 -15.94
N ALA A 15 -1.56 17.17 -16.49
CA ALA A 15 -0.70 16.01 -16.31
C ALA A 15 -0.34 15.80 -14.84
N PHE A 16 -0.03 16.87 -14.10
CA PHE A 16 0.25 16.79 -12.66
C PHE A 16 -0.97 16.37 -11.83
N GLY A 17 -2.17 16.85 -12.18
CA GLY A 17 -3.44 16.44 -11.57
C GLY A 17 -3.73 14.95 -11.78
N PHE A 18 -3.52 14.44 -13.00
CA PHE A 18 -3.68 13.02 -13.31
C PHE A 18 -2.66 12.14 -12.58
N TYR A 19 -1.41 12.58 -12.48
CA TYR A 19 -0.37 11.85 -11.74
C TYR A 19 -0.73 11.69 -10.26
N LYS A 20 -1.18 12.77 -9.61
CA LYS A 20 -1.66 12.70 -8.21
C LYS A 20 -2.88 11.80 -8.04
N ALA A 21 -3.88 11.92 -8.92
CA ALA A 21 -5.08 11.08 -8.89
C ALA A 21 -4.76 9.58 -9.09
N TYR A 22 -3.75 9.27 -9.90
CA TYR A 22 -3.27 7.90 -10.09
C TYR A 22 -2.67 7.33 -8.80
N GLY A 23 -1.86 8.10 -8.06
CA GLY A 23 -1.26 7.69 -6.80
C GLY A 23 -2.31 7.28 -5.75
N PHE A 24 -3.42 8.03 -5.62
CA PHE A 24 -4.50 7.68 -4.69
C PHE A 24 -5.20 6.36 -5.04
N ARG A 25 -5.44 6.11 -6.33
CA ARG A 25 -6.04 4.84 -6.77
C ARG A 25 -5.11 3.66 -6.49
N ARG A 26 -3.83 3.83 -6.74
CA ARG A 26 -2.81 2.81 -6.48
C ARG A 26 -2.70 2.49 -5.00
N ARG A 27 -2.68 3.52 -4.12
CA ARG A 27 -2.66 3.33 -2.68
C ARG A 27 -3.84 2.48 -2.18
N ILE A 28 -5.06 2.78 -2.62
CA ILE A 28 -6.25 1.99 -2.28
C ILE A 28 -6.07 0.53 -2.73
N SER A 29 -5.63 0.31 -3.96
CA SER A 29 -5.38 -1.02 -4.50
C SER A 29 -4.33 -1.78 -3.70
N ASP A 30 -3.24 -1.12 -3.30
CA ASP A 30 -2.16 -1.72 -2.54
C ASP A 30 -2.60 -2.08 -1.11
N ILE A 31 -3.42 -1.26 -0.45
CA ILE A 31 -3.99 -1.57 0.87
C ILE A 31 -4.92 -2.80 0.78
N ILE A 32 -5.80 -2.86 -0.21
CA ILE A 32 -6.69 -4.02 -0.43
C ILE A 32 -5.86 -5.28 -0.68
N LEU A 33 -4.79 -5.17 -1.45
CA LEU A 33 -3.90 -6.27 -1.74
C LEU A 33 -3.20 -6.78 -0.48
N LEU A 34 -2.73 -5.87 0.40
CA LEU A 34 -2.16 -6.23 1.71
C LEU A 34 -3.20 -6.92 2.61
N GLN A 35 -4.43 -6.38 2.70
CA GLN A 35 -5.49 -7.02 3.48
C GLN A 35 -5.74 -8.46 3.04
N ASN A 36 -5.85 -8.69 1.73
CA ASN A 36 -6.08 -10.03 1.19
C ASN A 36 -4.90 -10.97 1.48
N ALA A 37 -3.67 -10.49 1.34
CA ALA A 37 -2.47 -11.26 1.63
C ALA A 37 -2.41 -11.68 3.11
N PHE A 38 -2.70 -10.76 4.03
CA PHE A 38 -2.68 -11.08 5.46
C PHE A 38 -3.84 -11.98 5.90
N ARG A 39 -5.01 -11.91 5.24
CA ARG A 39 -6.08 -12.90 5.45
C ARG A 39 -5.67 -14.30 5.01
N LEU A 40 -4.99 -14.41 3.87
CA LEU A 40 -4.47 -15.70 3.42
C LEU A 40 -3.37 -16.22 4.34
N LEU A 41 -2.47 -15.34 4.80
CA LEU A 41 -1.44 -15.70 5.78
C LEU A 41 -2.06 -16.18 7.10
N GLU A 42 -3.09 -15.50 7.60
CA GLU A 42 -3.86 -15.91 8.77
C GLU A 42 -4.44 -17.32 8.58
N THR A 43 -5.03 -17.58 7.42
CA THR A 43 -5.60 -18.88 7.08
C THR A 43 -4.53 -19.99 7.07
N GLU A 44 -3.39 -19.76 6.45
CA GLU A 44 -2.29 -20.74 6.40
C GLU A 44 -1.74 -21.05 7.79
N ILE A 45 -1.61 -20.05 8.67
CA ILE A 45 -1.06 -20.26 10.02
C ILE A 45 -2.07 -20.95 10.95
N PHE A 46 -3.34 -20.51 10.96
CA PHE A 46 -4.30 -21.00 11.95
C PHE A 46 -5.13 -22.22 11.51
N TYR A 47 -5.48 -22.31 10.24
CA TYR A 47 -6.33 -23.42 9.73
C TYR A 47 -5.51 -24.58 9.19
N THR A 48 -4.39 -24.31 8.53
CA THR A 48 -3.48 -25.36 8.04
C THR A 48 -2.36 -25.69 9.02
N VAL A 49 -2.23 -24.92 10.10
CA VAL A 49 -1.17 -25.09 11.12
C VAL A 49 0.21 -25.12 10.48
N THR A 50 0.40 -24.28 9.48
CA THR A 50 1.64 -24.25 8.69
C THR A 50 2.69 -23.37 9.37
N PRO A 51 3.94 -23.85 9.54
CA PRO A 51 5.03 -23.01 10.05
C PRO A 51 5.24 -21.75 9.22
N VAL A 52 5.58 -20.63 9.88
CA VAL A 52 5.71 -19.30 9.23
C VAL A 52 6.57 -19.33 7.95
N PRO A 53 7.76 -19.94 7.91
CA PRO A 53 8.56 -19.96 6.67
C PRO A 53 7.85 -20.67 5.51
N VAL A 54 7.18 -21.78 5.80
CA VAL A 54 6.44 -22.56 4.78
C VAL A 54 5.22 -21.79 4.29
N ALA A 55 4.50 -21.09 5.19
CA ALA A 55 3.41 -20.20 4.82
C ALA A 55 3.88 -19.05 3.91
N MET A 56 5.06 -18.47 4.18
CA MET A 56 5.65 -17.44 3.32
C MET A 56 5.93 -17.96 1.91
N ALA A 57 6.52 -19.14 1.78
CA ALA A 57 6.79 -19.79 0.48
C ALA A 57 5.48 -20.10 -0.28
N ALA A 58 4.44 -20.55 0.41
CA ALA A 58 3.14 -20.81 -0.19
C ALA A 58 2.46 -19.53 -0.71
N LEU A 59 2.55 -18.44 0.04
CA LEU A 59 2.00 -17.14 -0.38
C LEU A 59 2.79 -16.51 -1.53
N GLU A 60 4.10 -16.69 -1.58
CA GLU A 60 4.92 -16.23 -2.70
C GLU A 60 4.33 -16.69 -4.05
N GLN A 61 3.93 -17.95 -4.14
CA GLN A 61 3.41 -18.52 -5.40
C GLN A 61 2.00 -18.03 -5.76
N ARG A 62 1.23 -17.56 -4.80
CA ARG A 62 -0.19 -17.17 -4.96
C ARG A 62 -0.41 -15.67 -5.11
N MET A 63 0.61 -14.86 -4.81
CA MET A 63 0.48 -13.40 -4.77
C MET A 63 0.89 -12.73 -6.09
N PRO A 64 0.33 -11.55 -6.40
CA PRO A 64 0.83 -10.69 -7.46
C PRO A 64 2.28 -10.29 -7.24
N LYS A 65 2.99 -9.98 -8.34
CA LYS A 65 4.44 -9.72 -8.34
C LYS A 65 4.96 -8.81 -7.23
N GLN A 66 4.20 -7.78 -6.85
CA GLN A 66 4.61 -6.84 -5.80
C GLN A 66 4.71 -7.53 -4.42
N LEU A 67 3.69 -8.32 -4.05
CA LEU A 67 3.70 -9.06 -2.79
C LEU A 67 4.48 -10.37 -2.87
N GLN A 68 4.57 -10.97 -4.06
CA GLN A 68 5.43 -12.13 -4.31
C GLN A 68 6.86 -11.83 -3.84
N GLN A 69 7.43 -10.71 -4.26
CA GLN A 69 8.78 -10.30 -3.87
C GLN A 69 8.92 -10.00 -2.37
N PHE A 70 7.87 -9.45 -1.74
CA PHE A 70 7.84 -9.28 -0.30
C PHE A 70 7.96 -10.62 0.43
N PHE A 71 7.10 -11.58 0.10
CA PHE A 71 7.13 -12.91 0.72
C PHE A 71 8.43 -13.67 0.41
N HIS A 72 8.93 -13.54 -0.82
CA HIS A 72 10.22 -14.12 -1.20
C HIS A 72 11.37 -13.58 -0.34
N GLN A 73 11.45 -12.25 -0.14
CA GLN A 73 12.50 -11.65 0.68
C GLN A 73 12.41 -12.08 2.15
N VAL A 74 11.19 -12.16 2.69
CA VAL A 74 10.99 -12.64 4.06
C VAL A 74 11.41 -14.11 4.18
N TRP A 75 10.93 -14.95 3.27
CA TRP A 75 11.28 -16.37 3.26
C TRP A 75 12.78 -16.60 3.12
N SER A 76 13.42 -15.96 2.13
CA SER A 76 14.85 -16.14 1.88
C SER A 76 15.71 -15.65 3.05
N ALA A 77 15.31 -14.56 3.69
CA ALA A 77 16.02 -14.06 4.87
C ALA A 77 15.92 -15.02 6.07
N ILE A 78 14.79 -15.71 6.24
CA ILE A 78 14.63 -16.72 7.30
C ILE A 78 15.41 -18.00 6.95
N GLU A 79 15.18 -18.57 5.76
CA GLU A 79 15.70 -19.90 5.40
C GLU A 79 17.15 -19.88 4.94
N GLN A 80 17.55 -18.91 4.13
CA GLN A 80 18.90 -18.85 3.56
C GLN A 80 19.86 -18.03 4.41
N GLU A 81 19.41 -16.88 4.96
CA GLU A 81 20.26 -16.00 5.75
C GLU A 81 20.19 -16.31 7.24
N GLN A 82 19.33 -17.26 7.66
CA GLN A 82 19.12 -17.66 9.07
C GLN A 82 18.80 -16.48 9.99
N GLN A 83 18.12 -15.48 9.47
CA GLN A 83 17.74 -14.30 10.25
C GLN A 83 16.50 -14.58 11.11
N PRO A 84 16.39 -13.93 12.27
CA PRO A 84 15.17 -14.01 13.06
C PRO A 84 13.99 -13.37 12.30
N VAL A 85 12.80 -13.95 12.49
CA VAL A 85 11.58 -13.59 11.75
C VAL A 85 11.33 -12.07 11.70
N PHE A 86 11.52 -11.38 12.83
CA PHE A 86 11.28 -9.93 12.90
C PHE A 86 12.22 -9.12 11.98
N ARG A 87 13.48 -9.53 11.81
CA ARG A 87 14.44 -8.86 10.89
C ARG A 87 14.14 -9.17 9.44
N ALA A 88 13.83 -10.42 9.15
CA ALA A 88 13.40 -10.83 7.83
C ALA A 88 12.15 -10.07 7.38
N TRP A 89 11.20 -9.90 8.29
CA TRP A 89 9.99 -9.13 8.07
C TRP A 89 10.26 -7.65 7.80
N ASP A 90 11.11 -7.01 8.60
CA ASP A 90 11.49 -5.60 8.42
C ASP A 90 12.15 -5.34 7.06
N LYS A 91 13.01 -6.28 6.61
CA LYS A 91 13.59 -6.27 5.27
C LYS A 91 12.50 -6.30 4.18
N GLY A 92 11.50 -7.17 4.34
CA GLY A 92 10.35 -7.22 3.44
C GLY A 92 9.54 -5.92 3.45
N VAL A 93 9.25 -5.34 4.62
CA VAL A 93 8.51 -4.07 4.72
C VAL A 93 9.29 -2.92 4.06
N THR A 94 10.60 -2.89 4.20
CA THR A 94 11.45 -1.90 3.51
C THR A 94 11.32 -2.00 1.99
N TYR A 95 11.17 -3.21 1.44
CA TYR A 95 10.85 -3.40 0.03
C TYR A 95 9.47 -2.84 -0.34
N LEU A 96 8.44 -3.05 0.50
CA LEU A 96 7.11 -2.48 0.27
C LEU A 96 7.11 -0.95 0.28
N GLU A 97 7.94 -0.31 1.10
CA GLU A 97 8.12 1.15 1.12
C GLU A 97 8.57 1.70 -0.23
N GLN A 98 9.37 0.94 -0.96
CA GLN A 98 9.94 1.35 -2.25
C GLN A 98 9.03 1.03 -3.44
N THR A 99 8.13 0.06 -3.30
CA THR A 99 7.38 -0.52 -4.43
C THR A 99 5.89 -0.32 -4.37
N THR A 100 5.35 0.13 -3.24
CA THR A 100 3.91 0.41 -3.05
C THR A 100 3.65 1.90 -2.82
N PHE A 101 2.40 2.29 -3.01
CA PHE A 101 1.91 3.64 -2.69
C PHE A 101 1.36 3.74 -1.26
N CYS A 102 1.59 2.74 -0.42
CA CYS A 102 1.24 2.78 0.99
C CYS A 102 2.05 3.87 1.71
N ASN A 103 1.43 4.53 2.67
CA ASN A 103 2.12 5.52 3.48
C ASN A 103 2.72 4.91 4.77
N ALA A 104 3.38 5.74 5.56
CA ALA A 104 4.03 5.33 6.80
C ALA A 104 3.06 4.71 7.83
N VAL A 105 1.76 5.01 7.77
CA VAL A 105 0.76 4.49 8.70
C VAL A 105 0.46 3.02 8.41
N GLU A 106 0.18 2.69 7.14
CA GLU A 106 -0.07 1.31 6.71
C GLU A 106 1.17 0.44 6.91
N LEU A 107 2.31 0.93 6.44
CA LEU A 107 3.58 0.20 6.54
C LEU A 107 4.04 0.06 7.98
N GLY A 108 3.79 1.07 8.83
CA GLY A 108 4.00 0.98 10.28
C GLY A 108 3.14 -0.08 10.95
N ALA A 109 1.89 -0.25 10.52
CA ALA A 109 1.02 -1.32 11.01
C ALA A 109 1.55 -2.70 10.61
N VAL A 110 1.98 -2.86 9.35
CA VAL A 110 2.60 -4.10 8.84
C VAL A 110 3.90 -4.40 9.56
N ARG A 111 4.75 -3.39 9.80
CA ARG A 111 6.02 -3.53 10.52
C ARG A 111 5.80 -3.97 11.97
N SER A 112 4.85 -3.31 12.67
CA SER A 112 4.51 -3.66 14.06
C SER A 112 3.97 -5.09 14.19
N PHE A 113 3.22 -5.55 13.20
CA PHE A 113 2.73 -6.93 13.16
C PHE A 113 3.88 -7.93 13.08
N GLY A 114 4.91 -7.67 12.28
CA GLY A 114 6.07 -8.55 12.15
C GLY A 114 6.85 -8.77 13.46
N LEU A 115 6.85 -7.77 14.36
CA LEU A 115 7.46 -7.90 15.69
C LEU A 115 6.74 -8.92 16.56
N SER A 116 5.43 -9.11 16.35
CA SER A 116 4.61 -10.07 17.10
C SER A 116 4.48 -11.43 16.41
N LEU A 117 5.01 -11.57 15.21
CA LEU A 117 4.91 -12.80 14.42
C LEU A 117 5.89 -13.85 14.98
N GLY A 118 5.38 -14.99 15.40
CA GLY A 118 6.18 -16.06 15.99
C GLY A 118 6.42 -15.94 17.50
N GLU A 119 5.96 -14.86 18.15
CA GLU A 119 6.00 -14.70 19.60
C GLU A 119 4.59 -14.86 20.20
N GLY A 120 4.52 -15.53 21.35
CA GLY A 120 3.30 -15.64 22.14
C GLY A 120 2.39 -16.82 21.80
N ASP A 121 1.27 -16.85 22.49
CA ASP A 121 0.21 -17.83 22.39
C ASP A 121 -0.62 -17.64 21.09
N LEU A 122 -1.26 -18.69 20.61
CA LEU A 122 -2.14 -18.68 19.44
C LEU A 122 -3.24 -17.60 19.51
N GLN A 123 -3.80 -17.38 20.72
CA GLN A 123 -4.81 -16.35 20.93
C GLN A 123 -4.24 -14.93 20.76
N ALA A 124 -3.03 -14.69 21.24
CA ALA A 124 -2.34 -13.41 21.08
C ALA A 124 -2.00 -13.17 19.60
N GLN A 125 -1.54 -14.18 18.89
CA GLN A 125 -1.29 -14.08 17.45
C GLN A 125 -2.57 -13.78 16.67
N GLN A 126 -3.67 -14.46 16.94
CA GLN A 126 -4.96 -14.19 16.29
C GLN A 126 -5.43 -12.76 16.53
N LYS A 127 -5.29 -12.25 17.75
CA LYS A 127 -5.60 -10.86 18.08
C LYS A 127 -4.73 -9.86 17.29
N ASN A 128 -3.45 -10.18 17.08
CA ASN A 128 -2.54 -9.33 16.30
C ASN A 128 -2.94 -9.28 14.82
N PHE A 129 -3.39 -10.38 14.22
CA PHE A 129 -3.98 -10.40 12.87
C PHE A 129 -5.22 -9.53 12.79
N GLN A 130 -6.14 -9.65 13.75
CA GLN A 130 -7.36 -8.82 13.80
C GLN A 130 -7.02 -7.33 13.92
N LEU A 131 -6.05 -6.97 14.79
CA LEU A 131 -5.60 -5.58 14.91
C LEU A 131 -4.98 -5.05 13.61
N LEU A 132 -4.18 -5.86 12.93
CA LEU A 132 -3.63 -5.48 11.63
C LEU A 132 -4.73 -5.24 10.62
N GLN A 133 -5.71 -6.16 10.51
CA GLN A 133 -6.84 -6.01 9.60
C GLN A 133 -7.67 -4.76 9.91
N GLN A 134 -7.93 -4.45 11.17
CA GLN A 134 -8.62 -3.22 11.57
C GLN A 134 -7.84 -1.97 11.16
N ARG A 135 -6.52 -1.94 11.42
CA ARG A 135 -5.68 -0.79 11.05
C ARG A 135 -5.64 -0.57 9.54
N LEU A 136 -5.53 -1.65 8.75
CA LEU A 136 -5.58 -1.57 7.30
C LEU A 136 -6.97 -1.14 6.79
N GLN A 137 -8.05 -1.56 7.46
CA GLN A 137 -9.41 -1.14 7.13
C GLN A 137 -9.60 0.37 7.36
N TYR A 138 -9.16 0.90 8.50
CA TYR A 138 -9.20 2.34 8.77
C TYR A 138 -8.36 3.14 7.74
N ALA A 139 -7.19 2.62 7.39
CA ALA A 139 -6.33 3.24 6.39
C ALA A 139 -6.99 3.24 4.99
N LEU A 140 -7.73 2.17 4.64
CA LEU A 140 -8.49 2.08 3.40
C LEU A 140 -9.61 3.14 3.35
N GLU A 141 -10.42 3.23 4.41
CA GLU A 141 -11.51 4.21 4.52
C GLU A 141 -10.98 5.65 4.43
N GLU A 142 -9.86 5.94 5.07
CA GLU A 142 -9.21 7.25 4.99
C GLU A 142 -8.67 7.53 3.58
N ALA A 143 -8.06 6.53 2.93
CA ALA A 143 -7.57 6.67 1.55
C ALA A 143 -8.73 6.91 0.55
N GLU A 144 -9.86 6.25 0.73
CA GLU A 144 -11.08 6.46 -0.05
C GLU A 144 -11.67 7.86 0.18
N ARG A 145 -11.73 8.31 1.42
CA ARG A 145 -12.18 9.66 1.78
C ARG A 145 -11.30 10.73 1.13
N GLN A 146 -9.98 10.57 1.22
CA GLN A 146 -9.02 11.48 0.59
C GLN A 146 -9.19 11.51 -0.92
N ARG A 147 -9.40 10.36 -1.56
CA ARG A 147 -9.66 10.28 -3.01
C ARG A 147 -10.93 11.05 -3.40
N LEU A 148 -12.01 10.90 -2.64
CA LEU A 148 -13.29 11.58 -2.92
C LEU A 148 -13.19 13.09 -2.73
N GLN A 149 -12.50 13.55 -1.68
CA GLN A 149 -12.32 14.97 -1.39
C GLN A 149 -11.40 15.64 -2.43
N GLN A 150 -10.27 15.03 -2.72
CA GLN A 150 -9.31 15.60 -3.65
C GLN A 150 -9.78 15.53 -5.11
N GLY A 151 -10.53 14.51 -5.49
CA GLY A 151 -11.10 14.42 -6.83
C GLY A 151 -12.01 15.63 -7.15
N LYS A 152 -12.82 16.07 -6.20
CA LYS A 152 -13.69 17.25 -6.36
C LYS A 152 -12.88 18.56 -6.42
N VAL A 153 -11.91 18.71 -5.56
CA VAL A 153 -11.06 19.93 -5.51
C VAL A 153 -10.30 20.11 -6.81
N TRP A 154 -9.71 19.05 -7.37
CA TRP A 154 -8.98 19.12 -8.64
C TRP A 154 -9.90 19.41 -9.84
N GLN A 155 -11.14 18.90 -9.85
CA GLN A 155 -12.13 19.25 -10.87
C GLN A 155 -12.50 20.74 -10.82
N TYR A 156 -12.76 21.29 -9.63
CA TYR A 156 -13.07 22.71 -9.46
C TYR A 156 -11.88 23.61 -9.81
N MET A 157 -10.68 23.26 -9.39
CA MET A 157 -9.46 24.00 -9.74
C MET A 157 -9.21 24.02 -11.24
N GLY A 158 -9.40 22.91 -11.93
CA GLY A 158 -9.26 22.87 -13.40
C GLY A 158 -10.23 23.79 -14.10
N VAL A 159 -11.49 23.87 -13.66
CA VAL A 159 -12.51 24.77 -14.21
C VAL A 159 -12.18 26.24 -13.90
N CYS A 160 -11.78 26.56 -12.66
CA CYS A 160 -11.42 27.92 -12.27
C CYS A 160 -10.22 28.46 -13.03
N VAL A 161 -9.18 27.65 -13.23
CA VAL A 161 -7.99 28.03 -14.01
C VAL A 161 -8.35 28.25 -15.48
N SER A 162 -9.21 27.41 -16.06
CA SER A 162 -9.69 27.58 -17.43
C SER A 162 -10.50 28.87 -17.59
N MET A 163 -11.36 29.21 -16.63
CA MET A 163 -12.14 30.45 -16.65
C MET A 163 -11.25 31.69 -16.49
N MET A 164 -10.29 31.67 -15.55
CA MET A 164 -9.35 32.78 -15.39
C MET A 164 -8.52 33.03 -16.67
N THR A 165 -8.02 31.97 -17.29
CA THR A 165 -7.28 32.12 -18.55
C THR A 165 -8.14 32.64 -19.69
N ALA A 166 -9.41 32.26 -19.79
CA ALA A 166 -10.35 32.80 -20.77
C ALA A 166 -10.60 34.29 -20.57
N ILE A 167 -10.75 34.75 -19.31
CA ILE A 167 -10.99 36.16 -18.98
C ILE A 167 -9.75 37.04 -19.24
N ILE A 168 -8.55 36.52 -19.01
CA ILE A 168 -7.30 37.29 -19.25
C ILE A 168 -6.99 37.41 -20.77
N LEU A 169 -7.53 36.50 -21.57
CA LEU A 169 -7.31 36.51 -23.04
C LEU A 169 -8.34 37.33 -23.83
N CYS A 170 -9.49 37.62 -23.22
CA CYS A 170 -10.54 38.42 -23.81
C CYS A 170 -10.29 39.91 -23.53
#